data_d11896da13c82393eab980b7a1bbed32
#
_entry.id   d11896da13c82393eab980b7a1bbed32
#
_cell.length_a   1.000
_cell.length_b   1.000
_cell.length_c   1.000
_cell.angle_alpha   90.00
_cell.angle_beta   90.00
_cell.angle_gamma   90.00
#
_symmetry.space_group_name_H-M   'P 1'
#
loop_
_entity.id
_entity.type
_entity.pdbx_description
1 polymer ?
#
loop_
_entity_poly.entity_id
_entity_poly.type
_entity_poly.pdbx_seq_one_letter_code
_entity_poly.pdbx_strand_id
1 'polypeptide(L)'
;MQRIVIVGGGVGGTMLANLLVARLYAEVLDGRVQVLLLSDSPDHYYKPAFMYVAFQQFFLEDLKRPERSLLRPEVEFRVEQVVRFDFARQELHTRNGKRHGYDYLVIATGCVPAPERIEGLQEAGEHFYQYQPARRLAERLASLESGRVFITVSFPKTPNVPHQCGIAPVETTLMLDDYLRRRGVRERVEIVYTYPTTAQLLRNCLFLQRPTGEILPSLFEQRGIRFQRGFTLARVDPERRIAYSEEGDEQPFDLLMATPPIRAVDVVRECGLSQSAADEGWLPTNHETLQVYGVXRVYTLGDTVDLPVSKAGGACHNQAPVXASNIAAEIRLGSPCATYDGRVQAVAQMGLNAGMPLWYDYRHDVQPTPPTKLGGLLRQGFNRGLYWAVARGML
;
A
#
# COMPACT_ATOMS: atom_id res chain seq x y z
N MET A 1 29.08 -16.65 10.03
CA MET A 1 28.22 -16.23 8.92
C MET A 1 26.95 -15.63 9.51
N GLN A 2 26.59 -14.41 9.12
CA GLN A 2 25.35 -13.75 9.53
C GLN A 2 24.28 -14.00 8.48
N ARG A 3 23.13 -14.45 8.92
CA ARG A 3 22.03 -14.77 7.99
C ARG A 3 20.91 -13.76 8.10
N ILE A 4 20.64 -13.05 7.02
CA ILE A 4 19.53 -12.08 6.94
C ILE A 4 18.42 -12.77 6.18
N VAL A 5 17.24 -12.92 6.82
CA VAL A 5 16.08 -13.53 6.18
C VAL A 5 15.00 -12.47 6.00
N ILE A 6 14.51 -12.32 4.77
CA ILE A 6 13.43 -11.38 4.41
C ILE A 6 12.21 -12.22 4.06
N VAL A 7 11.06 -11.88 4.65
CA VAL A 7 9.79 -12.56 4.38
C VAL A 7 8.89 -11.61 3.63
N GLY A 8 8.61 -11.94 2.35
CA GLY A 8 7.74 -11.15 1.49
C GLY A 8 8.46 -10.60 0.27
N GLY A 9 8.06 -11.08 -0.92
CA GLY A 9 8.63 -10.66 -2.21
C GLY A 9 7.80 -9.59 -2.89
N GLY A 10 7.42 -8.56 -2.13
CA GLY A 10 6.74 -7.39 -2.69
C GLY A 10 7.68 -6.22 -2.86
N VAL A 11 7.12 -5.01 -3.04
CA VAL A 11 7.90 -3.80 -3.30
C VAL A 11 9.04 -3.64 -2.29
N GLY A 12 8.71 -3.72 -1.00
CA GLY A 12 9.69 -3.47 0.04
C GLY A 12 10.74 -4.56 0.16
N GLY A 13 10.30 -5.83 0.18
CA GLY A 13 11.22 -6.94 0.40
C GLY A 13 12.20 -7.14 -0.75
N THR A 14 11.70 -7.04 -1.99
CA THR A 14 12.54 -7.20 -3.17
C THR A 14 13.62 -6.11 -3.24
N MET A 15 13.19 -4.85 -3.08
CA MET A 15 14.13 -3.73 -3.10
C MET A 15 15.16 -3.86 -1.98
N LEU A 16 14.70 -4.21 -0.77
CA LEU A 16 15.59 -4.34 0.38
C LEU A 16 16.62 -5.45 0.18
N ALA A 17 16.20 -6.61 -0.38
CA ALA A 17 17.14 -7.70 -0.62
C ALA A 17 18.30 -7.26 -1.52
N ASN A 18 17.96 -6.54 -2.58
CA ASN A 18 18.97 -6.03 -3.52
C ASN A 18 19.88 -4.97 -2.86
N LEU A 19 19.29 -4.07 -2.08
CA LEU A 19 20.06 -3.03 -1.39
C LEU A 19 21.00 -3.63 -0.34
N LEU A 20 20.57 -4.67 0.37
CA LEU A 20 21.41 -5.33 1.37
C LEU A 20 22.63 -5.98 0.71
N VAL A 21 22.41 -6.68 -0.41
CA VAL A 21 23.55 -7.27 -1.14
C VAL A 21 24.49 -6.16 -1.61
N ALA A 22 23.95 -5.07 -2.14
CA ALA A 22 24.80 -3.97 -2.61
C ALA A 22 25.64 -3.36 -1.47
N ARG A 23 25.01 -3.13 -0.32
CA ARG A 23 25.72 -2.50 0.81
C ARG A 23 26.70 -3.43 1.50
N LEU A 24 26.40 -4.73 1.52
CA LEU A 24 27.22 -5.74 2.19
C LEU A 24 27.94 -6.62 1.18
N TYR A 25 28.28 -6.07 0.00
CA TYR A 25 28.74 -6.86 -1.12
C TYR A 25 29.99 -7.68 -0.77
N ALA A 26 30.99 -7.07 -0.12
CA ALA A 26 32.19 -7.78 0.25
C ALA A 26 31.89 -8.94 1.22
N GLU A 27 31.04 -8.68 2.20
CA GLU A 27 30.67 -9.68 3.19
C GLU A 27 29.85 -10.83 2.59
N VAL A 28 29.06 -10.52 1.57
CA VAL A 28 28.28 -11.55 0.87
C VAL A 28 29.22 -12.42 0.02
N LEU A 29 30.15 -11.77 -0.71
CA LEU A 29 31.07 -12.51 -1.59
C LEU A 29 32.00 -13.43 -0.80
N ASP A 30 32.44 -13.01 0.38
CA ASP A 30 33.37 -13.84 1.15
C ASP A 30 32.65 -14.77 2.14
N GLY A 31 31.32 -14.85 2.06
CA GLY A 31 30.52 -15.80 2.83
C GLY A 31 30.25 -15.41 4.28
N ARG A 32 30.60 -14.18 4.66
CA ARG A 32 30.29 -13.73 6.04
C ARG A 32 28.82 -13.34 6.21
N VAL A 33 28.13 -13.01 5.12
CA VAL A 33 26.72 -12.63 5.14
C VAL A 33 25.97 -13.40 4.06
N GLN A 34 24.78 -13.88 4.40
CA GLN A 34 23.85 -14.51 3.45
C GLN A 34 22.54 -13.74 3.50
N VAL A 35 21.97 -13.45 2.31
CA VAL A 35 20.65 -12.81 2.21
C VAL A 35 19.69 -13.80 1.56
N LEU A 36 18.63 -14.15 2.30
CA LEU A 36 17.59 -15.09 1.85
C LEU A 36 16.26 -14.37 1.80
N LEU A 37 15.59 -14.46 0.65
CA LEU A 37 14.22 -13.94 0.49
C LEU A 37 13.25 -15.10 0.38
N LEU A 38 12.26 -15.14 1.26
CA LEU A 38 11.16 -16.12 1.22
C LEU A 38 9.89 -15.42 0.76
N SER A 39 9.22 -15.99 -0.24
CA SER A 39 7.95 -15.47 -0.73
C SER A 39 6.98 -16.62 -0.96
N ASP A 40 5.69 -16.35 -0.78
CA ASP A 40 4.66 -17.35 -1.05
C ASP A 40 4.31 -17.45 -2.54
N SER A 41 4.96 -16.64 -3.38
CA SER A 41 4.71 -16.62 -4.82
C SER A 41 6.04 -16.58 -5.57
N PRO A 42 6.14 -17.27 -6.73
CA PRO A 42 7.32 -17.11 -7.59
C PRO A 42 7.33 -15.79 -8.34
N ASP A 43 6.23 -15.05 -8.31
CA ASP A 43 6.05 -13.82 -9.07
C ASP A 43 6.01 -12.61 -8.17
N HIS A 44 6.55 -11.53 -8.68
CA HIS A 44 6.46 -10.20 -8.09
C HIS A 44 5.33 -9.44 -8.76
N TYR A 45 4.44 -8.86 -7.95
CA TYR A 45 3.31 -8.06 -8.45
C TYR A 45 3.47 -6.61 -8.04
N TYR A 46 3.38 -5.70 -9.01
CA TYR A 46 3.41 -4.27 -8.74
C TYR A 46 1.99 -3.79 -8.38
N LYS A 47 1.62 -4.02 -7.13
CA LYS A 47 0.26 -3.75 -6.64
C LYS A 47 -0.17 -2.28 -6.74
N PRO A 48 0.74 -1.28 -6.59
CA PRO A 48 0.29 0.11 -6.68
C PRO A 48 -0.36 0.50 -8.01
N ALA A 49 -0.16 -0.30 -9.07
CA ALA A 49 -0.79 -0.02 -10.35
C ALA A 49 -2.06 -0.83 -10.60
N PHE A 50 -2.54 -1.61 -9.63
CA PHE A 50 -3.78 -2.36 -9.81
C PHE A 50 -4.98 -1.43 -10.06
N MET A 51 -4.96 -0.20 -9.54
CA MET A 51 -6.07 0.72 -9.78
C MET A 51 -6.23 1.07 -11.26
N TYR A 52 -5.16 1.00 -12.05
CA TYR A 52 -5.24 1.27 -13.48
C TYR A 52 -5.89 0.12 -14.25
N VAL A 53 -5.90 -1.09 -13.68
CA VAL A 53 -6.58 -2.23 -14.28
C VAL A 53 -8.08 -1.95 -14.38
N ALA A 54 -8.63 -1.27 -13.38
CA ALA A 54 -10.06 -0.91 -13.37
C ALA A 54 -10.46 -0.06 -14.59
N PHE A 55 -9.51 0.67 -15.15
CA PHE A 55 -9.74 1.54 -16.31
C PHE A 55 -9.10 1.00 -17.59
N GLN A 56 -8.72 -0.27 -17.59
CA GLN A 56 -8.18 -0.99 -18.74
C GLN A 56 -6.87 -0.40 -19.27
N GLN A 57 -6.10 0.25 -18.39
CA GLN A 57 -4.81 0.85 -18.77
C GLN A 57 -3.63 -0.06 -18.57
N PHE A 58 -3.80 -1.10 -17.75
CA PHE A 58 -2.78 -2.13 -17.50
C PHE A 58 -3.46 -3.48 -17.44
N PHE A 59 -2.71 -4.50 -17.82
CA PHE A 59 -3.12 -5.89 -17.69
C PHE A 59 -2.13 -6.60 -16.77
N LEU A 60 -2.44 -7.83 -16.38
CA LEU A 60 -1.60 -8.55 -15.41
C LEU A 60 -0.16 -8.68 -15.88
N GLU A 61 0.03 -8.91 -17.17
CA GLU A 61 1.36 -9.09 -17.74
C GLU A 61 2.22 -7.83 -17.62
N ASP A 62 1.58 -6.67 -17.57
CA ASP A 62 2.29 -5.40 -17.36
C ASP A 62 2.79 -5.26 -15.92
N LEU A 63 2.11 -5.90 -14.97
CA LEU A 63 2.28 -5.66 -13.54
C LEU A 63 2.96 -6.81 -12.81
N LYS A 64 3.43 -7.81 -13.55
CA LYS A 64 3.99 -9.02 -12.97
C LYS A 64 5.33 -9.34 -13.62
N ARG A 65 6.27 -9.80 -12.80
CA ARG A 65 7.57 -10.32 -13.28
C ARG A 65 7.96 -11.52 -12.42
N PRO A 66 8.69 -12.50 -12.96
CA PRO A 66 9.25 -13.53 -12.07
C PRO A 66 10.13 -12.85 -11.02
N GLU A 67 9.91 -13.17 -9.75
CA GLU A 67 10.67 -12.56 -8.65
C GLU A 67 12.17 -12.72 -8.86
N ARG A 68 12.60 -13.93 -9.28
CA ARG A 68 14.03 -14.19 -9.51
C ARG A 68 14.65 -13.19 -10.48
N SER A 69 13.91 -12.72 -11.47
CA SER A 69 14.44 -11.81 -12.49
C SER A 69 14.70 -10.40 -11.94
N LEU A 70 14.16 -10.07 -10.79
CA LEU A 70 14.33 -8.75 -10.15
C LEU A 70 15.43 -8.77 -9.11
N LEU A 71 15.92 -9.94 -8.71
CA LEU A 71 16.87 -10.06 -7.61
C LEU A 71 18.29 -10.20 -8.14
N ARG A 72 19.25 -9.63 -7.40
CA ARG A 72 20.66 -9.86 -7.65
C ARG A 72 20.96 -11.36 -7.54
N PRO A 73 21.93 -11.89 -8.33
CA PRO A 73 22.25 -13.32 -8.25
C PRO A 73 22.64 -13.79 -6.86
N GLU A 74 23.22 -12.92 -6.06
CA GLU A 74 23.68 -13.25 -4.70
C GLU A 74 22.55 -13.44 -3.69
N VAL A 75 21.33 -12.97 -4.02
CA VAL A 75 20.18 -13.21 -3.15
C VAL A 75 19.72 -14.64 -3.32
N GLU A 76 19.67 -15.39 -2.22
CA GLU A 76 19.02 -16.71 -2.23
C GLU A 76 17.53 -16.48 -2.21
N PHE A 77 16.78 -17.10 -3.14
CA PHE A 77 15.33 -16.92 -3.24
C PHE A 77 14.62 -18.26 -3.17
N ARG A 78 13.63 -18.37 -2.33
CA ARG A 78 12.81 -19.58 -2.23
C ARG A 78 11.33 -19.24 -2.18
N VAL A 79 10.56 -20.04 -2.92
CA VAL A 79 9.08 -19.93 -2.88
C VAL A 79 8.61 -20.82 -1.76
N GLU A 80 8.44 -20.21 -0.58
CA GLU A 80 8.02 -20.93 0.63
C GLU A 80 7.16 -19.97 1.45
N GLN A 81 6.00 -20.46 1.91
CA GLN A 81 5.10 -19.66 2.73
C GLN A 81 5.48 -19.82 4.20
N VAL A 82 5.85 -18.73 4.85
CA VAL A 82 6.11 -18.73 6.30
C VAL A 82 4.77 -18.81 7.03
N VAL A 83 4.65 -19.74 7.96
CA VAL A 83 3.42 -19.96 8.73
C VAL A 83 3.61 -19.74 10.22
N ARG A 84 4.86 -19.54 10.69
CA ARG A 84 5.10 -19.26 12.09
C ARG A 84 6.47 -18.60 12.27
N PHE A 85 6.52 -17.61 13.15
CA PHE A 85 7.76 -16.99 13.65
C PHE A 85 8.05 -17.53 15.04
N ASP A 86 9.26 -18.02 15.28
CA ASP A 86 9.73 -18.40 16.62
C ASP A 86 10.85 -17.42 17.00
N PHE A 87 10.44 -16.30 17.56
CA PHE A 87 11.40 -15.23 17.89
C PHE A 87 12.39 -15.66 18.97
N ALA A 88 11.97 -16.53 19.89
CA ALA A 88 12.86 -16.99 20.96
C ALA A 88 13.99 -17.86 20.42
N ARG A 89 13.71 -18.66 19.40
CA ARG A 89 14.72 -19.51 18.78
C ARG A 89 15.36 -18.85 17.55
N GLN A 90 14.88 -17.69 17.16
CA GLN A 90 15.30 -16.99 15.93
C GLN A 90 15.15 -17.91 14.72
N GLU A 91 13.96 -18.47 14.58
CA GLU A 91 13.61 -19.39 13.49
C GLU A 91 12.28 -19.02 12.85
N LEU A 92 12.15 -19.36 11.56
CA LEU A 92 10.88 -19.32 10.83
C LEU A 92 10.49 -20.74 10.45
N HIS A 93 9.19 -21.01 10.46
CA HIS A 93 8.67 -22.31 10.02
C HIS A 93 7.80 -22.07 8.78
N THR A 94 7.96 -22.92 7.78
CA THR A 94 7.23 -22.80 6.52
C THR A 94 6.18 -23.89 6.39
N ARG A 95 5.21 -23.65 5.50
CA ARG A 95 4.11 -24.59 5.28
C ARG A 95 4.61 -25.97 4.81
N ASN A 96 5.72 -26.00 4.06
CA ASN A 96 6.29 -27.29 3.60
C ASN A 96 7.19 -27.95 4.64
N GLY A 97 7.16 -27.49 5.90
CA GLY A 97 7.84 -28.14 7.01
C GLY A 97 9.29 -27.78 7.20
N LYS A 98 9.80 -26.84 6.43
CA LYS A 98 11.19 -26.40 6.62
C LYS A 98 11.31 -25.38 7.74
N ARG A 99 12.53 -25.25 8.26
CA ARG A 99 12.88 -24.25 9.27
C ARG A 99 14.06 -23.44 8.77
N HIS A 100 13.99 -22.13 8.99
CA HIS A 100 15.07 -21.22 8.61
C HIS A 100 15.48 -20.40 9.83
N GLY A 101 16.71 -20.59 10.29
CA GLY A 101 17.26 -19.75 11.33
C GLY A 101 17.71 -18.41 10.75
N TYR A 102 17.75 -17.39 11.58
CA TYR A 102 18.20 -16.06 11.17
C TYR A 102 19.02 -15.39 12.27
N ASP A 103 19.93 -14.52 11.84
CA ASP A 103 20.57 -13.54 12.72
C ASP A 103 19.83 -12.20 12.65
N TYR A 104 19.29 -11.89 11.45
CA TYR A 104 18.46 -10.71 11.21
C TYR A 104 17.23 -11.15 10.44
N LEU A 105 16.08 -10.65 10.87
CA LEU A 105 14.80 -10.95 10.20
C LEU A 105 14.15 -9.66 9.73
N VAL A 106 13.66 -9.65 8.50
CA VAL A 106 12.84 -8.56 7.99
C VAL A 106 11.47 -9.09 7.62
N ILE A 107 10.42 -8.49 8.18
CA ILE A 107 9.04 -8.86 7.88
C ILE A 107 8.47 -7.81 6.93
N ALA A 108 8.24 -8.20 5.68
CA ALA A 108 7.83 -7.33 4.58
C ALA A 108 6.61 -7.90 3.85
N THR A 109 5.70 -8.50 4.60
CA THR A 109 4.58 -9.27 4.05
C THR A 109 3.41 -8.42 3.56
N GLY A 110 3.45 -7.11 3.84
CA GLY A 110 2.39 -6.21 3.38
C GLY A 110 1.09 -6.39 4.14
N CYS A 111 -0.01 -6.09 3.47
CA CYS A 111 -1.34 -6.19 4.07
C CYS A 111 -2.30 -6.80 3.05
N VAL A 112 -3.50 -7.17 3.54
CA VAL A 112 -4.56 -7.71 2.70
C VAL A 112 -5.86 -6.95 2.95
N PRO A 113 -6.69 -6.77 1.91
CA PRO A 113 -8.02 -6.20 2.11
C PRO A 113 -8.88 -7.13 2.96
N ALA A 114 -9.74 -6.54 3.78
CA ALA A 114 -10.62 -7.28 4.67
C ALA A 114 -12.05 -6.72 4.59
N PRO A 115 -12.68 -6.78 3.40
CA PRO A 115 -14.04 -6.23 3.26
C PRO A 115 -15.07 -6.93 4.13
N GLU A 116 -14.81 -8.18 4.53
CA GLU A 116 -15.71 -8.93 5.42
C GLU A 116 -15.85 -8.28 6.79
N ARG A 117 -14.98 -7.34 7.15
CA ARG A 117 -15.07 -6.64 8.43
C ARG A 117 -16.20 -5.61 8.48
N ILE A 118 -16.79 -5.28 7.32
CA ILE A 118 -17.95 -4.41 7.25
C ILE A 118 -19.11 -5.21 6.66
N GLU A 119 -20.20 -5.29 7.40
CA GLU A 119 -21.36 -6.09 6.99
C GLU A 119 -21.84 -5.67 5.60
N GLY A 120 -21.99 -6.64 4.70
CA GLY A 120 -22.50 -6.42 3.34
C GLY A 120 -21.49 -5.87 2.35
N LEU A 121 -20.33 -5.41 2.80
CA LEU A 121 -19.36 -4.80 1.88
C LEU A 121 -18.77 -5.82 0.93
N GLN A 122 -18.44 -7.02 1.41
CA GLN A 122 -17.85 -8.04 0.57
C GLN A 122 -18.79 -8.45 -0.56
N GLU A 123 -20.11 -8.47 -0.28
CA GLU A 123 -21.12 -8.86 -1.26
C GLU A 123 -21.39 -7.77 -2.29
N ALA A 124 -21.38 -6.50 -1.87
CA ALA A 124 -21.87 -5.40 -2.70
C ALA A 124 -20.77 -4.47 -3.21
N GLY A 125 -19.62 -4.43 -2.55
CA GLY A 125 -18.59 -3.44 -2.88
C GLY A 125 -17.57 -3.95 -3.88
N GLU A 126 -17.05 -3.01 -4.68
CA GLU A 126 -15.94 -3.28 -5.59
C GLU A 126 -14.71 -2.55 -5.10
N HIS A 127 -13.51 -3.11 -5.39
CA HIS A 127 -12.27 -2.43 -5.08
C HIS A 127 -11.20 -2.84 -6.09
N PHE A 128 -10.01 -2.21 -5.96
CA PHE A 128 -8.90 -2.45 -6.89
C PHE A 128 -7.60 -2.81 -6.16
N TYR A 129 -7.70 -3.27 -4.92
CA TYR A 129 -6.49 -3.54 -4.12
C TYR A 129 -5.92 -4.94 -4.35
N GLN A 130 -6.59 -5.74 -5.18
CA GLN A 130 -6.12 -7.04 -5.66
C GLN A 130 -6.47 -7.15 -7.13
N TYR A 131 -5.75 -8.01 -7.87
CA TYR A 131 -5.91 -8.06 -9.31
C TYR A 131 -7.31 -8.52 -9.75
N GLN A 132 -7.83 -9.60 -9.16
CA GLN A 132 -9.15 -10.09 -9.60
C GLN A 132 -10.28 -9.11 -9.26
N PRO A 133 -10.33 -8.51 -8.06
CA PRO A 133 -11.31 -7.45 -7.83
C PRO A 133 -11.15 -6.27 -8.79
N ALA A 134 -9.91 -5.87 -9.13
CA ALA A 134 -9.71 -4.78 -10.10
C ALA A 134 -10.26 -5.16 -11.48
N ARG A 135 -10.09 -6.41 -11.88
CA ARG A 135 -10.65 -6.90 -13.16
C ARG A 135 -12.18 -6.89 -13.15
N ARG A 136 -12.78 -7.36 -12.04
CA ARG A 136 -14.25 -7.32 -11.95
C ARG A 136 -14.75 -5.89 -12.01
N LEU A 137 -14.06 -4.97 -11.33
CA LEU A 137 -14.42 -3.55 -11.41
C LEU A 137 -14.32 -3.03 -12.85
N ALA A 138 -13.27 -3.43 -13.57
CA ALA A 138 -13.11 -3.03 -14.97
C ALA A 138 -14.32 -3.49 -15.82
N GLU A 139 -14.79 -4.71 -15.61
CA GLU A 139 -15.95 -5.24 -16.32
C GLU A 139 -17.22 -4.44 -15.97
N ARG A 140 -17.41 -4.13 -14.68
CA ARG A 140 -18.55 -3.33 -14.23
C ARG A 140 -18.52 -1.93 -14.83
N LEU A 141 -17.33 -1.29 -14.85
CA LEU A 141 -17.21 0.06 -15.39
C LEU A 141 -17.40 0.08 -16.90
N ALA A 142 -16.92 -0.94 -17.59
CA ALA A 142 -17.07 -1.01 -19.06
C ALA A 142 -18.53 -1.14 -19.49
N SER A 143 -19.38 -1.74 -18.66
CA SER A 143 -20.80 -1.92 -18.98
C SER A 143 -21.70 -0.87 -18.36
N LEU A 144 -21.14 0.05 -17.58
CA LEU A 144 -21.93 1.07 -16.89
C LEU A 144 -22.43 2.11 -17.90
N GLU A 145 -23.74 2.30 -18.02
CA GLU A 145 -24.32 3.26 -18.97
C GLU A 145 -25.00 4.43 -18.26
N SER A 146 -25.46 4.23 -17.03
CA SER A 146 -26.15 5.25 -16.25
C SER A 146 -26.21 4.83 -14.80
N GLY A 147 -26.61 5.75 -13.93
CA GLY A 147 -26.83 5.46 -12.52
C GLY A 147 -25.87 6.19 -11.62
N ARG A 148 -25.79 5.76 -10.38
CA ARG A 148 -24.94 6.40 -9.36
C ARG A 148 -23.78 5.49 -8.99
N VAL A 149 -22.58 6.02 -9.13
CA VAL A 149 -21.36 5.40 -8.57
C VAL A 149 -21.08 6.08 -7.24
N PHE A 150 -21.10 5.30 -6.19
CA PHE A 150 -20.79 5.79 -4.83
C PHE A 150 -19.40 5.31 -4.45
N ILE A 151 -18.52 6.26 -4.10
CA ILE A 151 -17.12 5.96 -3.74
C ILE A 151 -16.92 6.38 -2.29
N THR A 152 -16.39 5.45 -1.47
CA THR A 152 -16.17 5.75 -0.06
C THR A 152 -14.92 5.04 0.45
N VAL A 153 -14.45 5.43 1.62
CA VAL A 153 -13.24 4.88 2.22
C VAL A 153 -13.55 4.41 3.65
N SER A 154 -12.90 3.33 4.07
CA SER A 154 -13.08 2.71 5.38
C SER A 154 -11.89 3.01 6.28
N PHE A 155 -11.55 4.28 6.44
CA PHE A 155 -10.42 4.68 7.27
C PHE A 155 -10.82 4.71 8.74
N PRO A 156 -9.88 4.37 9.65
CA PRO A 156 -10.16 4.49 11.09
C PRO A 156 -10.43 5.94 11.50
N LYS A 157 -11.29 6.12 12.49
CA LYS A 157 -11.54 7.45 13.06
C LYS A 157 -10.46 7.86 14.05
N THR A 158 -9.75 6.90 14.63
CA THR A 158 -8.70 7.18 15.61
C THR A 158 -7.56 7.94 14.92
N PRO A 159 -7.11 9.06 15.48
CA PRO A 159 -6.02 9.81 14.86
C PRO A 159 -4.68 9.06 14.95
N ASN A 160 -3.84 9.31 13.96
CA ASN A 160 -2.45 8.85 13.91
C ASN A 160 -2.29 7.34 13.99
N VAL A 161 -3.25 6.60 13.44
CA VAL A 161 -3.11 5.15 13.27
C VAL A 161 -2.92 4.83 11.79
N PRO A 162 -2.25 3.71 11.49
CA PRO A 162 -2.03 3.32 10.09
C PRO A 162 -3.36 3.10 9.37
N HIS A 163 -3.41 3.51 8.10
CA HIS A 163 -4.56 3.23 7.26
C HIS A 163 -4.13 3.16 5.80
N GLN A 164 -5.05 2.78 4.95
CA GLN A 164 -4.82 2.66 3.50
C GLN A 164 -4.41 4.01 2.91
N CYS A 165 -3.77 3.96 1.75
CA CYS A 165 -3.38 5.16 1.03
C CYS A 165 -4.60 6.04 0.78
N GLY A 166 -4.58 7.26 1.32
CA GLY A 166 -5.69 8.20 1.19
C GLY A 166 -5.78 8.86 -0.18
N ILE A 167 -4.73 8.72 -0.98
CA ILE A 167 -4.67 9.35 -2.31
C ILE A 167 -5.35 8.49 -3.35
N ALA A 168 -5.20 7.16 -3.28
CA ALA A 168 -5.70 6.26 -4.31
C ALA A 168 -7.21 6.39 -4.57
N PRO A 169 -8.08 6.54 -3.56
CA PRO A 169 -9.50 6.73 -3.85
C PRO A 169 -9.78 8.03 -4.60
N VAL A 170 -9.02 9.08 -4.33
CA VAL A 170 -9.15 10.34 -5.06
C VAL A 170 -8.68 10.15 -6.49
N GLU A 171 -7.53 9.48 -6.68
CA GLU A 171 -7.01 9.20 -8.02
C GLU A 171 -8.05 8.46 -8.87
N THR A 172 -8.63 7.40 -8.31
CA THR A 172 -9.60 6.60 -9.05
C THR A 172 -10.88 7.36 -9.32
N THR A 173 -11.29 8.27 -8.42
CA THR A 173 -12.47 9.09 -8.64
C THR A 173 -12.27 10.02 -9.85
N LEU A 174 -11.11 10.65 -9.94
CA LEU A 174 -10.82 11.55 -11.06
C LEU A 174 -10.61 10.77 -12.37
N MET A 175 -9.98 9.60 -12.29
CA MET A 175 -9.84 8.75 -13.47
C MET A 175 -11.21 8.25 -13.97
N LEU A 176 -12.11 7.93 -13.03
CA LEU A 176 -13.47 7.51 -13.39
C LEU A 176 -14.19 8.60 -14.17
N ASP A 177 -14.10 9.85 -13.73
CA ASP A 177 -14.71 10.96 -14.43
C ASP A 177 -14.22 11.02 -15.89
N ASP A 178 -12.90 10.99 -16.09
CA ASP A 178 -12.32 11.02 -17.42
C ASP A 178 -12.72 9.79 -18.25
N TYR A 179 -12.73 8.62 -17.63
CA TYR A 179 -13.09 7.36 -18.30
C TYR A 179 -14.52 7.40 -18.81
N LEU A 180 -15.45 7.88 -17.97
CA LEU A 180 -16.86 7.97 -18.37
C LEU A 180 -17.06 9.03 -19.46
N ARG A 181 -16.29 10.11 -19.41
CA ARG A 181 -16.34 11.13 -20.48
C ARG A 181 -15.85 10.55 -21.80
N ARG A 182 -14.77 9.78 -21.79
CA ARG A 182 -14.27 9.13 -23.01
C ARG A 182 -15.26 8.14 -23.59
N ARG A 183 -16.02 7.46 -22.72
CA ARG A 183 -17.07 6.53 -23.17
C ARG A 183 -18.34 7.26 -23.62
N GLY A 184 -18.47 8.56 -23.37
CA GLY A 184 -19.65 9.33 -23.74
C GLY A 184 -20.86 9.10 -22.86
N VAL A 185 -20.66 8.57 -21.65
CA VAL A 185 -21.78 8.27 -20.74
C VAL A 185 -21.77 9.14 -19.48
N ARG A 186 -20.77 10.03 -19.32
CA ARG A 186 -20.58 10.78 -18.08
C ARG A 186 -21.83 11.51 -17.61
N GLU A 187 -22.60 12.08 -18.55
CA GLU A 187 -23.77 12.89 -18.21
C GLU A 187 -24.90 12.06 -17.59
N ARG A 188 -24.87 10.73 -17.80
CA ARG A 188 -25.89 9.84 -17.27
C ARG A 188 -25.45 9.16 -15.97
N VAL A 189 -24.22 9.45 -15.49
CA VAL A 189 -23.67 8.83 -14.30
C VAL A 189 -23.41 9.90 -13.24
N GLU A 190 -24.02 9.73 -12.07
CA GLU A 190 -23.76 10.57 -10.92
C GLU A 190 -22.59 9.95 -10.14
N ILE A 191 -21.58 10.76 -9.81
CA ILE A 191 -20.43 10.31 -9.00
C ILE A 191 -20.52 11.00 -7.65
N VAL A 192 -20.56 10.19 -6.58
CA VAL A 192 -20.57 10.69 -5.20
C VAL A 192 -19.36 10.13 -4.47
N TYR A 193 -18.56 11.00 -3.86
CA TYR A 193 -17.39 10.62 -3.06
C TYR A 193 -17.62 11.04 -1.63
N THR A 194 -17.45 10.11 -0.68
CA THR A 194 -17.57 10.44 0.74
C THR A 194 -16.28 10.08 1.49
N TYR A 195 -16.09 10.74 2.61
CA TYR A 195 -14.87 10.65 3.40
C TYR A 195 -15.25 10.79 4.88
N PRO A 196 -14.74 9.89 5.76
CA PRO A 196 -14.99 10.05 7.19
C PRO A 196 -14.17 11.22 7.69
N THR A 197 -14.83 12.24 8.21
CA THR A 197 -14.14 13.43 8.70
C THR A 197 -13.78 13.24 10.15
N THR A 198 -12.51 13.02 10.40
CA THR A 198 -12.01 13.13 11.77
C THR A 198 -10.96 14.25 11.74
N ALA A 199 -11.02 15.11 12.71
CA ALA A 199 -10.16 16.29 12.71
C ALA A 199 -8.70 15.93 12.74
N GLN A 200 -8.34 14.73 13.12
CA GLN A 200 -6.96 14.35 13.28
C GLN A 200 -6.63 12.98 12.70
N LEU A 201 -7.34 12.61 11.69
CA LEU A 201 -6.91 11.49 10.86
C LEU A 201 -5.49 11.81 10.41
N LEU A 202 -4.68 10.83 10.15
CA LEU A 202 -3.25 11.04 9.85
C LEU A 202 -3.00 12.40 9.18
N ARG A 203 -2.18 13.24 9.84
CA ARG A 203 -1.88 14.57 9.29
C ARG A 203 -1.31 14.51 7.89
N ASN A 204 -0.60 13.46 7.60
CA ASN A 204 0.05 13.28 6.30
C ASN A 204 -0.89 12.74 5.22
N CYS A 205 -2.17 12.59 5.55
CA CYS A 205 -3.19 12.22 4.57
C CYS A 205 -4.30 13.26 4.52
N LEU A 206 -4.05 14.46 5.01
CA LEU A 206 -5.08 15.45 5.28
C LEU A 206 -5.19 16.55 4.24
N PHE A 207 -4.66 16.34 3.03
CA PHE A 207 -4.80 17.42 2.06
C PHE A 207 -6.27 17.74 1.71
N LEU A 208 -7.18 16.86 2.10
CA LEU A 208 -8.60 17.16 2.00
C LEU A 208 -9.13 18.07 3.12
N GLN A 209 -8.38 18.24 4.20
CA GLN A 209 -8.85 18.94 5.40
C GLN A 209 -8.12 20.23 5.68
N ARG A 210 -7.21 20.63 4.81
CA ARG A 210 -6.42 21.85 5.00
C ARG A 210 -6.82 22.91 3.99
N PRO A 211 -6.51 24.17 4.24
CA PRO A 211 -6.73 25.20 3.20
C PRO A 211 -6.04 24.82 1.89
N THR A 212 -4.82 24.29 1.96
CA THR A 212 -4.15 23.78 0.77
C THR A 212 -4.82 22.55 0.21
N GLY A 213 -5.50 21.80 1.06
CA GLY A 213 -6.25 20.61 0.67
C GLY A 213 -7.58 20.92 0.02
N GLU A 214 -7.99 22.17 0.01
CA GLU A 214 -9.24 22.56 -0.66
C GLU A 214 -9.12 22.50 -2.17
N ILE A 215 -7.92 22.24 -2.69
CA ILE A 215 -7.75 21.96 -4.10
C ILE A 215 -8.68 20.82 -4.54
N LEU A 216 -8.80 19.77 -3.73
CA LEU A 216 -9.60 18.60 -4.12
C LEU A 216 -11.09 18.85 -4.16
N PRO A 217 -11.71 19.48 -3.13
CA PRO A 217 -13.13 19.81 -3.26
C PRO A 217 -13.42 20.66 -4.48
N SER A 218 -12.53 21.59 -4.79
CA SER A 218 -12.65 22.46 -5.96
C SER A 218 -12.58 21.65 -7.26
N LEU A 219 -11.62 20.72 -7.35
CA LEU A 219 -11.50 19.85 -8.51
C LEU A 219 -12.73 18.97 -8.69
N PHE A 220 -13.25 18.43 -7.58
CA PHE A 220 -14.46 17.62 -7.64
C PHE A 220 -15.65 18.44 -8.14
N GLU A 221 -15.80 19.66 -7.60
CA GLU A 221 -16.88 20.54 -8.03
C GLU A 221 -16.79 20.85 -9.52
N GLN A 222 -15.59 21.19 -10.01
CA GLN A 222 -15.37 21.48 -11.41
C GLN A 222 -15.73 20.33 -12.33
N ARG A 223 -15.64 19.09 -11.81
CA ARG A 223 -15.93 17.89 -12.58
C ARG A 223 -17.34 17.34 -12.34
N GLY A 224 -18.16 18.07 -11.56
CA GLY A 224 -19.51 17.62 -11.27
C GLY A 224 -19.56 16.39 -10.39
N ILE A 225 -18.54 16.21 -9.53
CA ILE A 225 -18.47 15.12 -8.58
C ILE A 225 -18.97 15.64 -7.23
N ARG A 226 -19.98 14.98 -6.66
CA ARG A 226 -20.51 15.40 -5.37
C ARG A 226 -19.60 14.85 -4.26
N PHE A 227 -19.19 15.72 -3.34
CA PHE A 227 -18.30 15.37 -2.25
C PHE A 227 -18.98 15.62 -0.91
N GLN A 228 -18.97 14.59 -0.04
CA GLN A 228 -19.57 14.69 1.29
C GLN A 228 -18.56 14.23 2.34
N ARG A 229 -18.30 15.08 3.34
CA ARG A 229 -17.54 14.70 4.51
C ARG A 229 -18.48 14.14 5.57
N GLY A 230 -17.90 13.46 6.57
CA GLY A 230 -18.68 12.98 7.70
C GLY A 230 -19.50 11.74 7.41
N PHE A 231 -19.03 10.91 6.47
CA PHE A 231 -19.66 9.63 6.17
C PHE A 231 -18.68 8.51 6.51
N THR A 232 -18.91 7.81 7.61
CA THR A 232 -18.10 6.68 8.02
C THR A 232 -18.88 5.41 7.72
N LEU A 233 -18.42 4.63 6.74
CA LEU A 233 -19.14 3.45 6.28
C LEU A 233 -19.31 2.45 7.43
N ALA A 234 -20.57 2.11 7.78
CA ALA A 234 -20.88 1.18 8.86
C ALA A 234 -21.34 -0.18 8.34
N ARG A 235 -22.19 -0.17 7.32
CA ARG A 235 -22.67 -1.42 6.71
C ARG A 235 -23.28 -1.14 5.36
N VAL A 236 -23.46 -2.18 4.58
CA VAL A 236 -24.08 -2.10 3.25
C VAL A 236 -25.20 -3.13 3.19
N ASP A 237 -26.33 -2.74 2.59
CA ASP A 237 -27.41 -3.65 2.26
C ASP A 237 -27.28 -4.02 0.79
N PRO A 238 -26.82 -5.25 0.45
CA PRO A 238 -26.59 -5.60 -0.95
C PRO A 238 -27.87 -5.70 -1.79
N GLU A 239 -28.98 -6.09 -1.16
CA GLU A 239 -30.25 -6.23 -1.91
C GLU A 239 -30.85 -4.87 -2.24
N ARG A 240 -30.90 -3.97 -1.26
CA ARG A 240 -31.42 -2.63 -1.47
C ARG A 240 -30.43 -1.69 -2.14
N ARG A 241 -29.14 -2.09 -2.15
CA ARG A 241 -28.03 -1.27 -2.69
C ARG A 241 -27.98 0.08 -2.03
N ILE A 242 -27.91 0.04 -0.69
CA ILE A 242 -27.77 1.25 0.14
C ILE A 242 -26.61 1.04 1.10
N ALA A 243 -25.73 2.05 1.18
CA ALA A 243 -24.66 2.10 2.17
C ALA A 243 -25.09 3.01 3.32
N TYR A 244 -24.79 2.57 4.55
CA TYR A 244 -25.19 3.30 5.76
C TYR A 244 -23.94 3.74 6.51
N SER A 245 -23.99 4.98 7.00
CA SER A 245 -22.88 5.51 7.79
C SER A 245 -23.17 5.40 9.29
N GLU A 246 -22.09 5.49 10.09
CA GLU A 246 -22.22 5.57 11.54
C GLU A 246 -22.96 6.84 11.96
N GLU A 247 -22.91 7.87 11.14
CA GLU A 247 -23.54 9.17 11.41
C GLU A 247 -25.04 9.15 11.11
N GLY A 248 -25.56 8.09 10.52
CA GLY A 248 -26.97 7.96 10.24
C GLY A 248 -27.39 8.32 8.81
N ASP A 249 -26.42 8.59 7.94
CA ASP A 249 -26.71 8.90 6.55
C ASP A 249 -26.83 7.62 5.72
N GLU A 250 -27.57 7.74 4.61
CA GLU A 250 -27.73 6.65 3.63
C GLU A 250 -27.27 7.13 2.27
N GLN A 251 -26.59 6.24 1.55
CA GLN A 251 -26.19 6.51 0.16
C GLN A 251 -26.61 5.33 -0.71
N PRO A 252 -27.64 5.53 -1.55
CA PRO A 252 -27.99 4.50 -2.53
C PRO A 252 -26.97 4.50 -3.66
N PHE A 253 -26.81 3.35 -4.30
CA PHE A 253 -25.82 3.21 -5.38
C PHE A 253 -26.27 2.19 -6.39
N ASP A 254 -25.80 2.36 -7.60
CA ASP A 254 -25.83 1.32 -8.63
C ASP A 254 -24.52 0.56 -8.67
N LEU A 255 -23.42 1.26 -8.38
CA LEU A 255 -22.09 0.65 -8.23
C LEU A 255 -21.40 1.28 -7.02
N LEU A 256 -20.89 0.43 -6.13
CA LEU A 256 -20.17 0.88 -4.94
C LEU A 256 -18.69 0.57 -5.11
N MET A 257 -17.84 1.61 -5.10
CA MET A 257 -16.39 1.48 -5.06
C MET A 257 -15.94 1.87 -3.66
N ALA A 258 -15.39 0.91 -2.92
CA ALA A 258 -15.03 1.17 -1.52
C ALA A 258 -13.60 0.78 -1.26
N THR A 259 -12.86 1.66 -0.59
CA THR A 259 -11.58 1.28 -0.01
C THR A 259 -11.89 0.43 1.22
N PRO A 260 -11.62 -0.88 1.19
CA PRO A 260 -12.03 -1.74 2.31
C PRO A 260 -11.11 -1.59 3.51
N PRO A 261 -11.51 -2.07 4.67
CA PRO A 261 -10.56 -2.24 5.76
C PRO A 261 -9.40 -3.14 5.33
N ILE A 262 -8.26 -3.02 5.99
CA ILE A 262 -7.08 -3.84 5.72
C ILE A 262 -6.55 -4.43 7.02
N ARG A 263 -5.80 -5.51 6.89
CA ARG A 263 -5.11 -6.13 8.03
C ARG A 263 -3.81 -6.78 7.57
N ALA A 264 -2.95 -7.07 8.51
CA ALA A 264 -1.74 -7.84 8.22
C ALA A 264 -2.12 -9.27 7.85
N VAL A 265 -1.19 -9.98 7.18
CA VAL A 265 -1.40 -11.40 6.88
C VAL A 265 -1.44 -12.19 8.18
N ASP A 266 -2.07 -13.38 8.14
CA ASP A 266 -2.36 -14.14 9.36
C ASP A 266 -1.12 -14.43 10.21
N VAL A 267 -0.01 -14.84 9.60
CA VAL A 267 1.18 -15.20 10.36
C VAL A 267 1.74 -14.00 11.15
N VAL A 268 1.55 -12.79 10.63
CA VAL A 268 1.99 -11.57 11.33
C VAL A 268 0.96 -11.19 12.39
N ARG A 269 -0.33 -11.23 12.05
CA ARG A 269 -1.39 -10.89 12.99
C ARG A 269 -1.34 -11.79 14.24
N GLU A 270 -0.99 -13.07 14.03
CA GLU A 270 -1.00 -14.08 15.09
C GLU A 270 0.36 -14.26 15.79
N CYS A 271 1.37 -13.45 15.44
CA CYS A 271 2.73 -13.69 15.96
C CYS A 271 2.94 -13.22 17.41
N GLY A 272 1.96 -12.54 17.98
CA GLY A 272 1.99 -12.14 19.40
C GLY A 272 2.66 -10.81 19.67
N LEU A 273 3.08 -10.08 18.63
CA LEU A 273 3.75 -8.78 18.84
C LEU A 273 2.81 -7.58 18.68
N SER A 274 1.75 -7.75 17.89
CA SER A 274 0.86 -6.63 17.61
C SER A 274 0.10 -6.18 18.85
N GLN A 275 -0.07 -4.88 18.99
CA GLN A 275 -0.86 -4.28 20.05
C GLN A 275 -2.04 -3.49 19.47
N SER A 276 -2.35 -3.73 18.19
CA SER A 276 -3.44 -3.05 17.49
C SER A 276 -4.78 -3.39 18.15
N ALA A 277 -5.50 -2.36 18.58
CA ALA A 277 -6.79 -2.52 19.25
C ALA A 277 -7.86 -3.12 18.33
N ALA A 278 -7.73 -2.91 17.03
CA ALA A 278 -8.68 -3.42 16.05
C ALA A 278 -8.29 -4.79 15.48
N ASP A 279 -7.30 -5.43 16.10
CA ASP A 279 -6.81 -6.76 15.65
C ASP A 279 -6.38 -6.77 14.18
N GLU A 280 -5.82 -5.65 13.73
CA GLU A 280 -5.31 -5.55 12.37
C GLU A 280 -3.95 -6.22 12.21
N GLY A 281 -3.18 -6.31 13.30
CA GLY A 281 -1.94 -7.08 13.32
C GLY A 281 -0.68 -6.31 12.92
N TRP A 282 -0.72 -4.97 12.93
CA TRP A 282 0.48 -4.18 12.59
C TRP A 282 1.59 -4.40 13.60
N LEU A 283 2.83 -4.45 13.13
CA LEU A 283 3.99 -4.68 13.99
C LEU A 283 4.43 -3.38 14.65
N PRO A 284 4.59 -3.38 16.00
CA PRO A 284 5.03 -2.17 16.70
C PRO A 284 6.45 -1.81 16.25
N THR A 285 6.59 -0.66 15.61
CA THR A 285 7.77 -0.29 14.84
C THR A 285 8.40 0.97 15.38
N ASN A 286 9.72 0.93 15.56
CA ASN A 286 10.49 2.13 15.91
C ASN A 286 10.40 3.11 14.73
N HIS A 287 9.92 4.32 15.01
CA HIS A 287 9.64 5.32 13.99
C HIS A 287 10.87 5.72 13.17
N GLU A 288 12.05 5.62 13.77
CA GLU A 288 13.28 6.08 13.12
C GLU A 288 14.09 4.94 12.53
N THR A 289 14.27 3.85 13.29
CA THR A 289 15.16 2.77 12.83
C THR A 289 14.46 1.67 12.06
N LEU A 290 13.12 1.58 12.18
CA LEU A 290 12.29 0.53 11.57
C LEU A 290 12.47 -0.84 12.21
N GLN A 291 13.06 -0.88 13.41
CA GLN A 291 13.15 -2.10 14.22
C GLN A 291 11.80 -2.40 14.87
N VAL A 292 11.50 -3.68 15.02
CA VAL A 292 10.27 -4.11 15.70
C VAL A 292 10.53 -4.12 17.19
N TYR A 293 9.66 -3.45 17.96
CA TYR A 293 9.81 -3.43 19.42
C TYR A 293 9.55 -4.82 20.01
N GLY A 294 10.25 -5.13 21.07
CA GLY A 294 10.07 -6.37 21.83
C GLY A 294 10.86 -7.56 21.33
N VAL A 295 11.53 -7.43 20.24
CA VAL A 295 12.37 -8.51 19.70
C VAL A 295 13.67 -7.98 19.12
N UNK A 296 14.74 -8.58 19.16
CA UNK A 296 16.02 -8.18 18.71
C UNK A 296 16.27 -8.57 17.32
N ARG A 297 16.86 -7.69 16.63
CA ARG A 297 17.35 -7.95 15.29
C ARG A 297 16.21 -8.28 14.33
N VAL A 298 15.02 -7.75 14.58
CA VAL A 298 13.86 -7.89 13.70
C VAL A 298 13.46 -6.50 13.22
N TYR A 299 13.29 -6.38 11.92
CA TYR A 299 12.92 -5.13 11.22
C TYR A 299 11.63 -5.34 10.44
N THR A 300 10.94 -4.26 10.12
CA THR A 300 9.76 -4.33 9.26
C THR A 300 9.65 -3.09 8.40
N LEU A 301 9.04 -3.23 7.22
CA LEU A 301 8.81 -2.09 6.32
C LEU A 301 7.56 -2.37 5.47
N GLY A 302 7.10 -1.32 4.82
CA GLY A 302 5.91 -1.39 3.96
C GLY A 302 4.64 -1.37 4.78
N ASP A 303 3.61 -2.07 4.30
CA ASP A 303 2.30 -1.99 4.93
C ASP A 303 2.22 -2.74 6.27
N THR A 304 3.24 -3.50 6.63
CA THR A 304 3.26 -4.26 7.89
C THR A 304 3.45 -3.37 9.12
N VAL A 305 4.02 -2.19 8.94
CA VAL A 305 4.44 -1.30 10.03
C VAL A 305 3.26 -0.68 10.77
N ASP A 306 3.46 -0.47 12.09
CA ASP A 306 2.58 0.37 12.90
C ASP A 306 3.21 1.75 13.01
N LEU A 307 3.08 2.54 11.94
CA LEU A 307 3.62 3.90 11.87
C LEU A 307 2.52 4.87 11.45
N PRO A 308 2.61 6.14 11.86
CA PRO A 308 1.59 7.14 11.47
C PRO A 308 1.84 7.64 10.05
N VAL A 309 1.96 6.72 9.09
CA VAL A 309 2.06 7.03 7.66
C VAL A 309 1.07 6.14 6.93
N SER A 310 0.58 6.62 5.79
CA SER A 310 -0.36 5.81 5.03
C SER A 310 0.34 4.61 4.40
N LYS A 311 -0.41 3.53 4.23
CA LYS A 311 0.11 2.29 3.66
C LYS A 311 0.08 2.42 2.13
N ALA A 312 1.22 2.81 1.58
CA ALA A 312 1.38 3.10 0.17
C ALA A 312 2.76 2.64 -0.28
N GLY A 313 2.85 2.24 -1.55
CA GLY A 313 4.13 1.81 -2.11
C GLY A 313 5.23 2.86 -1.98
N GLY A 314 4.84 4.14 -2.04
CA GLY A 314 5.80 5.23 -1.89
C GLY A 314 6.52 5.27 -0.55
N ALA A 315 5.96 4.66 0.50
CA ALA A 315 6.65 4.56 1.79
C ALA A 315 7.84 3.61 1.69
N CYS A 316 7.68 2.48 1.00
CA CYS A 316 8.75 1.48 0.88
C CYS A 316 10.01 2.06 0.25
N HIS A 317 9.85 2.96 -0.72
CA HIS A 317 11.00 3.53 -1.43
C HIS A 317 11.90 4.33 -0.49
N ASN A 318 11.34 4.87 0.59
CA ASN A 318 12.11 5.62 1.57
C ASN A 318 12.52 4.76 2.77
N GLN A 319 11.75 3.72 3.08
CA GLN A 319 12.04 2.83 4.20
C GLN A 319 13.16 1.82 3.87
N ALA A 320 13.18 1.27 2.67
CA ALA A 320 14.13 0.20 2.33
C ALA A 320 15.58 0.66 2.42
N PRO A 321 15.97 1.86 1.93
CA PRO A 321 17.36 2.31 2.12
C PRO A 321 17.74 2.47 3.59
N VAL A 322 16.83 2.94 4.40
CA VAL A 322 17.09 3.04 5.85
C VAL A 322 17.26 1.66 6.46
N UNK A 323 16.38 0.64 6.10
CA UNK A 323 16.50 -0.56 6.56
C UNK A 323 17.69 -1.19 6.22
N ALA A 324 18.18 -0.98 5.00
CA ALA A 324 19.44 -1.60 4.57
C ALA A 324 20.66 -1.01 5.27
N SER A 325 20.66 0.30 5.42
CA SER A 325 21.78 0.96 6.13
C SER A 325 21.87 0.51 7.57
N ASN A 326 20.73 0.36 8.23
CA ASN A 326 20.72 0.01 9.66
C ASN A 326 21.18 -1.43 9.88
N ILE A 327 20.73 -2.38 9.06
CA ILE A 327 21.17 -3.75 9.19
C ILE A 327 22.68 -3.85 8.91
N ALA A 328 23.17 -3.17 7.86
CA ALA A 328 24.59 -3.18 7.53
C ALA A 328 25.42 -2.56 8.67
N ALA A 329 24.93 -1.47 9.26
CA ALA A 329 25.64 -0.83 10.38
C ALA A 329 25.64 -1.73 11.62
N GLU A 330 24.52 -2.39 11.92
CA GLU A 330 24.51 -3.31 13.06
C GLU A 330 25.51 -4.43 12.87
N ILE A 331 25.61 -4.98 11.66
CA ILE A 331 26.57 -6.07 11.36
C ILE A 331 28.00 -5.58 11.54
N ARG A 332 28.32 -4.37 11.09
CA ARG A 332 29.71 -3.85 11.10
C ARG A 332 30.09 -3.12 12.36
N LEU A 333 29.13 -2.42 12.98
CA LEU A 333 29.40 -1.46 14.05
C LEU A 333 28.63 -1.75 15.34
N GLY A 334 27.64 -2.63 15.29
CA GLY A 334 26.85 -3.04 16.45
C GLY A 334 25.61 -2.21 16.73
N SER A 335 25.31 -1.18 15.89
CA SER A 335 24.12 -0.36 16.15
C SER A 335 23.63 0.27 14.84
N PRO A 336 22.34 0.59 14.72
CA PRO A 336 21.80 1.29 13.55
C PRO A 336 22.41 2.69 13.41
N CYS A 337 22.41 3.21 12.18
CA CYS A 337 23.02 4.51 11.89
C CYS A 337 22.14 5.46 11.08
N ALA A 338 21.04 4.98 10.53
CA ALA A 338 20.19 5.77 9.64
C ALA A 338 18.83 5.99 10.26
N THR A 339 18.17 7.09 9.86
CA THR A 339 16.88 7.49 10.43
C THR A 339 15.87 7.68 9.32
N TYR A 340 14.71 7.03 9.48
CA TYR A 340 13.54 7.25 8.63
C TYR A 340 12.76 8.43 9.23
N ASP A 341 12.42 9.38 8.41
CA ASP A 341 11.74 10.61 8.85
C ASP A 341 10.24 10.60 8.55
N GLY A 342 9.70 9.44 8.13
CA GLY A 342 8.28 9.35 7.77
C GLY A 342 8.00 9.74 6.34
N ARG A 343 9.04 9.91 5.53
CA ARG A 343 8.85 10.42 4.16
C ARG A 343 8.08 9.43 3.29
N VAL A 344 7.06 9.98 2.63
CA VAL A 344 6.33 9.30 1.56
C VAL A 344 6.24 10.30 0.42
N GLN A 345 6.52 9.84 -0.79
CA GLN A 345 6.44 10.70 -1.97
C GLN A 345 5.77 9.94 -3.10
N ALA A 346 5.05 10.69 -3.91
CA ALA A 346 4.27 10.09 -4.99
C ALA A 346 3.95 11.15 -6.05
N VAL A 347 3.56 10.69 -7.21
CA VAL A 347 2.86 11.54 -8.18
C VAL A 347 1.43 11.00 -8.24
N ALA A 348 0.48 11.75 -7.71
CA ALA A 348 -0.92 11.34 -7.70
C ALA A 348 -1.50 11.50 -9.11
N GLN A 349 -2.24 10.49 -9.55
CA GLN A 349 -2.91 10.50 -10.86
C GLN A 349 -4.17 11.36 -10.74
N MET A 350 -4.22 12.49 -11.42
CA MET A 350 -5.30 13.46 -11.29
C MET A 350 -6.17 13.47 -12.52
N GLY A 351 -6.79 12.32 -12.80
CA GLY A 351 -7.47 12.04 -14.05
C GLY A 351 -6.56 11.20 -14.94
N LEU A 352 -7.01 10.90 -16.15
CA LEU A 352 -6.26 9.98 -17.03
C LEU A 352 -5.00 10.62 -17.62
N ASN A 353 -4.93 11.96 -17.65
CA ASN A 353 -3.85 12.65 -18.39
C ASN A 353 -3.03 13.60 -17.54
N ALA A 354 -3.21 13.64 -16.22
CA ALA A 354 -2.49 14.60 -15.40
C ALA A 354 -1.96 13.94 -14.13
N GLY A 355 -0.88 14.47 -13.59
CA GLY A 355 -0.31 14.00 -12.34
C GLY A 355 0.08 15.16 -11.46
N MET A 356 0.01 14.95 -10.14
CA MET A 356 0.32 15.94 -9.13
C MET A 356 1.41 15.39 -8.21
N PRO A 357 2.66 15.84 -8.35
CA PRO A 357 3.68 15.45 -7.39
C PRO A 357 3.33 15.91 -5.99
N LEU A 358 3.60 15.08 -5.00
CA LEU A 358 3.36 15.43 -3.60
C LEU A 358 4.31 14.64 -2.70
N TRP A 359 4.48 15.14 -1.49
CA TRP A 359 5.24 14.44 -0.47
C TRP A 359 4.77 14.87 0.92
N TYR A 360 5.07 14.08 1.91
CA TYR A 360 4.86 14.41 3.32
C TYR A 360 5.81 13.58 4.17
N ASP A 361 5.93 13.94 5.44
CA ASP A 361 6.74 13.18 6.40
C ASP A 361 6.16 13.38 7.81
N TYR A 362 6.87 12.95 8.86
CA TYR A 362 6.37 13.05 10.24
C TYR A 362 6.10 14.51 10.67
N ARG A 363 6.77 15.46 10.07
CA ARG A 363 6.70 16.87 10.47
C ARG A 363 5.87 17.73 9.52
N HIS A 364 5.77 17.33 8.28
CA HIS A 364 5.13 18.13 7.24
C HIS A 364 3.94 17.39 6.65
N ASP A 365 2.82 18.10 6.58
CA ASP A 365 1.65 17.55 5.89
C ASP A 365 1.86 17.57 4.39
N VAL A 366 0.94 16.91 3.68
CA VAL A 366 1.00 16.81 2.23
C VAL A 366 1.24 18.18 1.59
N GLN A 367 2.21 18.22 0.69
CA GLN A 367 2.57 19.41 -0.08
C GLN A 367 2.13 19.15 -1.53
N PRO A 368 0.90 19.56 -1.89
CA PRO A 368 0.44 19.36 -3.25
C PRO A 368 1.00 20.43 -4.19
N THR A 369 1.11 20.07 -5.45
CA THR A 369 1.45 21.01 -6.52
C THR A 369 0.33 20.93 -7.57
N PRO A 370 0.23 21.93 -8.46
CA PRO A 370 -0.81 21.85 -9.48
C PRO A 370 -0.64 20.62 -10.36
N PRO A 371 -1.74 19.94 -10.73
CA PRO A 371 -1.65 18.83 -11.67
C PRO A 371 -1.15 19.29 -13.02
N THR A 372 -0.29 18.49 -13.65
CA THR A 372 0.23 18.78 -14.98
C THR A 372 0.24 17.54 -15.86
N LYS A 373 0.27 17.76 -17.18
CA LYS A 373 0.44 16.65 -18.13
C LYS A 373 1.79 15.99 -17.94
N LEU A 374 2.83 16.77 -17.67
CA LEU A 374 4.16 16.20 -17.41
C LEU A 374 4.13 15.29 -16.19
N GLY A 375 3.46 15.70 -15.12
CA GLY A 375 3.29 14.85 -13.95
C GLY A 375 2.63 13.52 -14.30
N GLY A 376 1.61 13.58 -15.15
CA GLY A 376 0.95 12.36 -15.61
C GLY A 376 1.89 11.44 -16.39
N LEU A 377 2.68 12.02 -17.29
CA LEU A 377 3.67 11.25 -18.05
C LEU A 377 4.72 10.61 -17.14
N LEU A 378 5.19 11.36 -16.13
CA LEU A 378 6.16 10.84 -15.18
C LEU A 378 5.57 9.66 -14.39
N ARG A 379 4.31 9.77 -13.96
CA ARG A 379 3.64 8.68 -13.26
C ARG A 379 3.54 7.44 -14.13
N GLN A 380 3.12 7.61 -15.38
CA GLN A 380 2.98 6.47 -16.30
C GLN A 380 4.35 5.87 -16.64
N GLY A 381 5.36 6.70 -16.85
CA GLY A 381 6.72 6.21 -17.09
C GLY A 381 7.26 5.40 -15.92
N PHE A 382 6.97 5.86 -14.70
CA PHE A 382 7.36 5.11 -13.51
C PHE A 382 6.66 3.76 -13.49
N ASN A 383 5.33 3.74 -13.66
CA ASN A 383 4.57 2.50 -13.58
C ASN A 383 4.95 1.50 -14.68
N ARG A 384 5.26 1.97 -15.90
CA ARG A 384 5.52 1.08 -17.02
C ARG A 384 6.95 0.58 -17.07
N GLY A 385 7.91 1.33 -16.54
CA GLY A 385 9.32 0.95 -16.69
C GLY A 385 10.21 1.21 -15.52
N LEU A 386 10.24 2.44 -15.02
CA LEU A 386 11.24 2.84 -14.02
C LEU A 386 11.10 2.03 -12.73
N TYR A 387 9.89 1.65 -12.35
CA TYR A 387 9.67 0.84 -11.15
C TYR A 387 10.54 -0.43 -11.15
N TRP A 388 10.67 -1.09 -12.31
CA TRP A 388 11.41 -2.35 -12.35
C TRP A 388 12.92 -2.17 -12.09
N ALA A 389 13.46 -0.99 -12.45
CA ALA A 389 14.85 -0.65 -12.08
C ALA A 389 14.95 -0.36 -10.58
N VAL A 390 13.95 0.34 -10.04
CA VAL A 390 13.91 0.64 -8.59
C VAL A 390 13.82 -0.67 -7.79
N ALA A 391 12.98 -1.60 -8.22
CA ALA A 391 12.85 -2.89 -7.54
C ALA A 391 14.19 -3.65 -7.53
N ARG A 392 14.98 -3.50 -8.58
CA ARG A 392 16.31 -4.13 -8.66
C ARG A 392 17.37 -3.41 -7.82
N GLY A 393 17.01 -2.34 -7.14
CA GLY A 393 17.95 -1.57 -6.35
C GLY A 393 18.93 -0.77 -7.19
N MET A 394 18.53 -0.38 -8.39
CA MET A 394 19.41 0.33 -9.32
C MET A 394 19.34 1.84 -9.19
N LEU A 395 18.35 2.37 -8.45
CA LEU A 395 18.15 3.82 -8.30
C LEU A 395 18.01 4.19 -6.82
#